data_2e3ca51614e6c8db2ac3c93a92ba1448
#
_entry.id   2e3ca51614e6c8db2ac3c93a92ba1448
#
_cell.length_a   1.000
_cell.length_b   1.000
_cell.length_c   1.000
_cell.angle_alpha   90.00
_cell.angle_beta   90.00
_cell.angle_gamma   90.00
#
_symmetry.space_group_name_H-M   'P 1'
#
loop_
_entity.id
_entity.type
_entity.pdbx_description
1 polymer ?
#
loop_
_entity_poly.entity_id
_entity_poly.type
_entity_poly.pdbx_seq_one_letter_code
_entity_poly.pdbx_strand_id
1 'polypeptide(L)'
;MLKVIEHHSASAGNTFIDCPQMWIIEKIYGFETEENARMRMGHAAEEAAHHALVNQITDEKLIISDAKGKYIERCGKNGGTIDDEYEWTAQIANTFVKELKQYGKLIHYQREYNGPFKDLCLPVVAKTDFEFNDYIVDTKATAKVWRYAPTAAERHKGRKGRINHNYHPKPDHLRQQFLYRELFNKECLLLYASAWDHHTSDLGDHVGHLETLIQAFKSIEHILGIAKTKEDVVRMFPLTFDNWRWRYSPGAEAFARKIWHTAWK
;
A
#
# COMPACT_ATOMS: atom_id res chain seq x y z
N MET A 1 8.59 28.13 -0.51
CA MET A 1 7.79 26.91 -0.48
C MET A 1 7.05 26.81 0.85
N LEU A 2 5.77 26.58 0.82
CA LEU A 2 4.96 26.32 2.02
C LEU A 2 5.45 25.03 2.70
N LYS A 3 5.93 25.14 3.94
CA LYS A 3 6.51 24.01 4.70
C LYS A 3 5.40 23.23 5.41
N VAL A 4 4.75 22.32 4.71
CA VAL A 4 3.67 21.45 5.25
C VAL A 4 3.96 19.97 5.05
N ILE A 5 4.88 19.63 4.16
CA ILE A 5 5.44 18.29 4.00
C ILE A 5 6.97 18.37 4.05
N GLU A 6 7.60 17.32 4.53
CA GLU A 6 9.07 17.27 4.70
C GLU A 6 9.73 16.39 3.65
N HIS A 7 8.97 15.50 3.03
CA HIS A 7 9.48 14.51 2.06
C HIS A 7 8.36 14.05 1.12
N HIS A 8 8.77 13.46 0.00
CA HIS A 8 7.92 12.69 -0.89
C HIS A 8 7.90 11.21 -0.49
N SER A 9 6.81 10.51 -0.77
CA SER A 9 6.73 9.04 -0.74
C SER A 9 5.86 8.54 -1.89
N ALA A 10 6.07 7.29 -2.31
CA ALA A 10 5.27 6.69 -3.38
C ALA A 10 3.77 6.70 -3.04
N SER A 11 3.40 6.39 -1.79
CA SER A 11 2.01 6.41 -1.35
C SER A 11 1.39 7.80 -1.41
N ALA A 12 2.12 8.85 -0.97
CA ALA A 12 1.65 10.23 -1.05
C ALA A 12 1.50 10.70 -2.50
N GLY A 13 2.48 10.39 -3.36
CA GLY A 13 2.40 10.68 -4.81
C GLY A 13 1.24 9.96 -5.48
N ASN A 14 1.02 8.69 -5.16
CA ASN A 14 -0.13 7.92 -5.64
C ASN A 14 -1.47 8.50 -5.17
N THR A 15 -1.57 8.93 -3.92
CA THR A 15 -2.78 9.62 -3.43
C THR A 15 -3.01 10.92 -4.18
N PHE A 16 -1.96 11.71 -4.44
CA PHE A 16 -2.07 12.95 -5.20
C PHE A 16 -2.52 12.71 -6.65
N ILE A 17 -1.97 11.70 -7.33
CA ILE A 17 -2.36 11.33 -8.70
C ILE A 17 -3.83 10.91 -8.76
N ASP A 18 -4.26 10.06 -7.85
CA ASP A 18 -5.59 9.48 -7.88
C ASP A 18 -6.67 10.43 -7.34
N CYS A 19 -6.36 11.19 -6.28
CA CYS A 19 -7.30 12.06 -5.56
C CYS A 19 -6.56 13.18 -4.84
N PRO A 20 -6.25 14.30 -5.54
CA PRO A 20 -5.54 15.43 -4.93
C PRO A 20 -6.21 15.98 -3.67
N GLN A 21 -7.55 15.93 -3.60
CA GLN A 21 -8.30 16.40 -2.43
C GLN A 21 -8.04 15.51 -1.20
N MET A 22 -7.93 14.19 -1.39
CA MET A 22 -7.56 13.26 -0.31
C MET A 22 -6.12 13.53 0.15
N TRP A 23 -5.20 13.72 -0.80
CA TRP A 23 -3.82 14.10 -0.48
C TRP A 23 -3.76 15.40 0.35
N ILE A 24 -4.58 16.42 0.00
CA ILE A 24 -4.65 17.68 0.76
C ILE A 24 -5.06 17.41 2.21
N ILE A 25 -6.16 16.70 2.45
CA ILE A 25 -6.61 16.47 3.83
C ILE A 25 -5.64 15.61 4.62
N GLU A 26 -5.01 14.60 4.01
CA GLU A 26 -4.04 13.73 4.68
C GLU A 26 -2.70 14.44 4.93
N LYS A 27 -2.11 15.08 3.90
CA LYS A 27 -0.74 15.58 3.97
C LYS A 27 -0.63 17.03 4.38
N ILE A 28 -1.62 17.86 4.06
CA ILE A 28 -1.61 19.29 4.42
C ILE A 28 -2.31 19.53 5.76
N TYR A 29 -3.40 18.80 6.04
CA TYR A 29 -4.21 19.00 7.24
C TYR A 29 -4.09 17.87 8.28
N GLY A 30 -3.34 16.82 7.99
CA GLY A 30 -3.04 15.75 8.94
C GLY A 30 -4.23 14.85 9.26
N PHE A 31 -5.17 14.66 8.31
CA PHE A 31 -6.25 13.70 8.50
C PHE A 31 -5.67 12.28 8.47
N GLU A 32 -5.92 11.53 9.52
CA GLU A 32 -5.51 10.13 9.63
C GLU A 32 -6.69 9.21 9.33
N THR A 33 -6.49 8.29 8.39
CA THR A 33 -7.46 7.24 8.08
C THR A 33 -7.24 6.08 9.04
N GLU A 34 -8.31 5.64 9.69
CA GLU A 34 -8.26 4.46 10.55
C GLU A 34 -7.97 3.19 9.73
N GLU A 35 -7.19 2.30 10.33
CA GLU A 35 -6.86 1.02 9.73
C GLU A 35 -8.10 0.12 9.63
N ASN A 36 -8.54 -0.20 8.43
CA ASN A 36 -9.67 -1.10 8.21
C ASN A 36 -9.24 -2.58 8.26
N ALA A 37 -10.22 -3.51 8.26
CA ALA A 37 -9.97 -4.95 8.35
C ALA A 37 -8.98 -5.49 7.31
N ARG A 38 -9.02 -4.97 6.08
CA ARG A 38 -8.11 -5.40 5.01
C ARG A 38 -6.69 -4.87 5.19
N MET A 39 -6.54 -3.68 5.71
CA MET A 39 -5.23 -3.14 6.07
C MET A 39 -4.63 -3.96 7.20
N ARG A 40 -5.41 -4.25 8.26
CA ARG A 40 -4.99 -5.15 9.35
C ARG A 40 -4.56 -6.51 8.84
N MET A 41 -5.34 -7.10 7.93
CA MET A 41 -5.03 -8.38 7.28
C MET A 41 -3.66 -8.34 6.57
N GLY A 42 -3.43 -7.32 5.77
CA GLY A 42 -2.17 -7.16 5.04
C GLY A 42 -0.97 -7.04 5.98
N HIS A 43 -1.04 -6.10 6.90
CA HIS A 43 0.05 -5.84 7.84
C HIS A 43 0.32 -7.04 8.77
N ALA A 44 -0.71 -7.69 9.31
CA ALA A 44 -0.53 -8.84 10.18
C ALA A 44 0.06 -10.05 9.43
N ALA A 45 -0.34 -10.27 8.19
CA ALA A 45 0.22 -11.32 7.35
C ALA A 45 1.70 -11.07 7.02
N GLU A 46 2.05 -9.82 6.68
CA GLU A 46 3.42 -9.39 6.39
C GLU A 46 4.33 -9.53 7.63
N GLU A 47 3.89 -9.05 8.79
CA GLU A 47 4.63 -9.17 10.04
C GLU A 47 4.85 -10.62 10.48
N ALA A 48 3.86 -11.49 10.28
CA ALA A 48 4.00 -12.92 10.59
C ALA A 48 4.97 -13.59 9.60
N ALA A 49 4.93 -13.23 8.33
CA ALA A 49 5.88 -13.73 7.34
C ALA A 49 7.32 -13.30 7.67
N HIS A 50 7.52 -12.03 8.05
CA HIS A 50 8.81 -11.56 8.51
C HIS A 50 9.32 -12.36 9.73
N HIS A 51 8.49 -12.51 10.76
CA HIS A 51 8.85 -13.28 11.96
C HIS A 51 9.23 -14.72 11.63
N ALA A 52 8.46 -15.37 10.74
CA ALA A 52 8.76 -16.74 10.32
C ALA A 52 10.06 -16.85 9.51
N LEU A 53 10.35 -15.90 8.63
CA LEU A 53 11.60 -15.92 7.83
C LEU A 53 12.83 -15.68 8.69
N VAL A 54 12.80 -14.72 9.61
CA VAL A 54 13.92 -14.40 10.51
C VAL A 54 14.23 -15.57 11.45
N ASN A 55 13.18 -16.20 12.02
CA ASN A 55 13.33 -17.30 12.96
C ASN A 55 13.34 -18.68 12.29
N GLN A 56 13.35 -18.73 10.96
CA GLN A 56 13.37 -19.97 10.16
C GLN A 56 12.23 -20.94 10.52
N ILE A 57 11.07 -20.40 10.91
CA ILE A 57 9.89 -21.19 11.25
C ILE A 57 9.34 -21.85 9.97
N THR A 58 9.18 -23.16 10.00
CA THR A 58 8.65 -23.96 8.90
C THR A 58 7.32 -24.63 9.22
N ASP A 59 6.95 -24.68 10.49
CA ASP A 59 5.67 -25.24 10.92
C ASP A 59 4.53 -24.28 10.58
N GLU A 60 3.67 -24.72 9.66
CA GLU A 60 2.51 -23.95 9.20
C GLU A 60 1.57 -23.56 10.35
N LYS A 61 1.41 -24.43 11.37
CA LYS A 61 0.54 -24.14 12.52
C LYS A 61 1.06 -22.96 13.34
N LEU A 62 2.38 -22.86 13.50
CA LEU A 62 2.99 -21.74 14.21
C LEU A 62 2.84 -20.44 13.41
N ILE A 63 3.06 -20.46 12.08
CA ILE A 63 2.87 -19.31 11.21
C ILE A 63 1.42 -18.82 11.26
N ILE A 64 0.46 -19.74 11.16
CA ILE A 64 -0.97 -19.44 11.24
C ILE A 64 -1.34 -18.82 12.59
N SER A 65 -0.84 -19.40 13.69
CA SER A 65 -1.11 -18.91 15.04
C SER A 65 -0.55 -17.51 15.26
N ASP A 66 0.68 -17.25 14.79
CA ASP A 66 1.33 -15.94 14.88
C ASP A 66 0.56 -14.88 14.09
N ALA A 67 0.19 -15.19 12.85
CA ALA A 67 -0.58 -14.28 11.99
C ALA A 67 -1.92 -13.89 12.61
N LYS A 68 -2.63 -14.87 13.17
CA LYS A 68 -3.89 -14.64 13.90
C LYS A 68 -3.70 -13.78 15.14
N GLY A 69 -2.64 -14.03 15.90
CA GLY A 69 -2.27 -13.22 17.07
C GLY A 69 -2.02 -11.75 16.71
N LYS A 70 -1.24 -11.50 15.66
CA LYS A 70 -0.95 -10.15 15.15
C LYS A 70 -2.20 -9.43 14.63
N TYR A 71 -3.11 -10.15 13.99
CA TYR A 71 -4.39 -9.55 13.56
C TYR A 71 -5.23 -9.09 14.76
N ILE A 72 -5.36 -9.94 15.80
CA ILE A 72 -6.08 -9.59 17.04
C ILE A 72 -5.44 -8.39 17.73
N GLU A 73 -4.11 -8.34 17.83
CA GLU A 73 -3.39 -7.22 18.41
C GLU A 73 -3.71 -5.91 17.67
N ARG A 74 -3.77 -5.92 16.34
CA ARG A 74 -4.15 -4.77 15.53
C ARG A 74 -5.61 -4.37 15.72
N CYS A 75 -6.52 -5.35 15.89
CA CYS A 75 -7.90 -5.04 16.25
C CYS A 75 -7.98 -4.29 17.59
N GLY A 76 -7.26 -4.73 18.61
CA GLY A 76 -7.24 -4.06 19.92
C GLY A 76 -6.68 -2.64 19.84
N LYS A 77 -5.59 -2.42 19.08
CA LYS A 77 -4.98 -1.09 18.90
C LYS A 77 -5.87 -0.12 18.13
N ASN A 78 -6.64 -0.59 17.18
CA ASN A 78 -7.42 0.24 16.25
C ASN A 78 -8.93 0.21 16.52
N GLY A 79 -9.37 -0.37 17.64
CA GLY A 79 -10.80 -0.50 17.97
C GLY A 79 -11.58 -1.41 17.03
N GLY A 80 -10.89 -2.27 16.27
CA GLY A 80 -11.51 -3.17 15.29
C GLY A 80 -12.15 -4.41 15.92
N THR A 81 -12.95 -5.10 15.12
CA THR A 81 -13.57 -6.38 15.46
C THR A 81 -12.87 -7.52 14.72
N ILE A 82 -13.05 -8.75 15.21
CA ILE A 82 -12.69 -9.96 14.46
C ILE A 82 -13.75 -10.15 13.37
N ASP A 83 -13.28 -10.34 12.15
CA ASP A 83 -14.08 -10.46 10.92
C ASP A 83 -13.53 -11.58 10.02
N ASP A 84 -14.06 -11.74 8.81
CA ASP A 84 -13.64 -12.79 7.87
C ASP A 84 -12.15 -12.66 7.48
N GLU A 85 -11.59 -11.45 7.50
CA GLU A 85 -10.20 -11.19 7.22
C GLU A 85 -9.24 -11.85 8.22
N TYR A 86 -9.70 -12.15 9.44
CA TYR A 86 -8.92 -12.87 10.43
C TYR A 86 -8.48 -14.27 9.95
N GLU A 87 -9.39 -15.04 9.36
CA GLU A 87 -9.07 -16.37 8.82
C GLU A 87 -8.20 -16.26 7.56
N TRP A 88 -8.44 -15.25 6.73
CA TRP A 88 -7.65 -15.04 5.51
C TRP A 88 -6.21 -14.62 5.83
N THR A 89 -6.01 -13.84 6.89
CA THR A 89 -4.66 -13.41 7.33
C THR A 89 -3.73 -14.60 7.51
N ALA A 90 -4.19 -15.65 8.15
CA ALA A 90 -3.41 -16.85 8.42
C ALA A 90 -2.96 -17.57 7.13
N GLN A 91 -3.87 -17.70 6.16
CA GLN A 91 -3.57 -18.35 4.88
C GLN A 91 -2.61 -17.50 4.04
N ILE A 92 -2.81 -16.19 4.03
CA ILE A 92 -1.95 -15.23 3.30
C ILE A 92 -0.52 -15.24 3.89
N ALA A 93 -0.38 -15.20 5.21
CA ALA A 93 0.93 -15.27 5.87
C ALA A 93 1.71 -16.54 5.51
N ASN A 94 1.03 -17.70 5.55
CA ASN A 94 1.64 -18.96 5.17
C ASN A 94 2.07 -18.97 3.69
N THR A 95 1.26 -18.39 2.81
CA THR A 95 1.59 -18.21 1.39
C THR A 95 2.80 -17.31 1.23
N PHE A 96 2.84 -16.15 1.90
CA PHE A 96 4.00 -15.27 1.87
C PHE A 96 5.28 -15.98 2.31
N VAL A 97 5.25 -16.74 3.40
CA VAL A 97 6.43 -17.50 3.86
C VAL A 97 6.89 -18.51 2.82
N LYS A 98 5.97 -19.25 2.20
CA LYS A 98 6.31 -20.24 1.15
C LYS A 98 6.97 -19.59 -0.06
N GLU A 99 6.36 -18.52 -0.56
CA GLU A 99 6.82 -17.85 -1.77
C GLU A 99 8.10 -17.04 -1.53
N LEU A 100 8.23 -16.38 -0.38
CA LEU A 100 9.41 -15.57 -0.09
C LEU A 100 10.67 -16.41 0.13
N LYS A 101 10.55 -17.64 0.63
CA LYS A 101 11.71 -18.54 0.84
C LYS A 101 12.47 -18.88 -0.45
N GLN A 102 11.82 -18.85 -1.61
CA GLN A 102 12.50 -19.13 -2.90
C GLN A 102 13.54 -18.08 -3.29
N TYR A 103 13.47 -16.87 -2.73
CA TYR A 103 14.42 -15.78 -3.01
C TYR A 103 15.68 -15.83 -2.12
N GLY A 104 15.79 -16.85 -1.25
CA GLY A 104 16.95 -17.08 -0.41
C GLY A 104 16.84 -16.44 0.97
N LYS A 105 17.99 -16.02 1.51
CA LYS A 105 18.03 -15.42 2.86
C LYS A 105 17.53 -13.99 2.83
N LEU A 106 16.59 -13.67 3.73
CA LEU A 106 16.17 -12.29 3.97
C LEU A 106 17.35 -11.46 4.49
N ILE A 107 17.62 -10.34 3.82
CA ILE A 107 18.69 -9.40 4.20
C ILE A 107 18.13 -8.28 5.05
N HIS A 108 17.07 -7.62 4.56
CA HIS A 108 16.39 -6.55 5.27
C HIS A 108 14.86 -6.73 5.19
N TYR A 109 14.22 -6.33 6.27
CA TYR A 109 12.77 -6.12 6.33
C TYR A 109 12.53 -4.64 6.60
N GLN A 110 11.65 -4.04 5.81
CA GLN A 110 11.29 -2.63 5.91
C GLN A 110 12.52 -1.69 5.87
N ARG A 111 13.48 -1.99 4.96
CA ARG A 111 14.62 -1.09 4.74
C ARG A 111 14.11 0.26 4.25
N GLU A 112 14.57 1.31 4.90
CA GLU A 112 14.22 2.69 4.57
C GLU A 112 15.31 3.35 3.74
N TYR A 113 14.89 4.10 2.73
CA TYR A 113 15.67 5.12 2.05
C TYR A 113 15.11 6.49 2.43
N ASN A 114 15.95 7.42 2.77
CA ASN A 114 15.61 8.82 2.98
C ASN A 114 16.72 9.69 2.42
N GLY A 115 16.47 10.36 1.30
CA GLY A 115 17.54 11.14 0.65
C GLY A 115 17.09 11.85 -0.62
N PRO A 116 18.03 12.56 -1.26
CA PRO A 116 17.78 13.30 -2.50
C PRO A 116 17.44 12.31 -3.63
N PHE A 117 16.56 12.71 -4.51
CA PHE A 117 16.21 11.93 -5.68
C PHE A 117 16.00 12.83 -6.90
N LYS A 118 16.83 12.62 -7.92
CA LYS A 118 16.84 13.41 -9.15
C LYS A 118 16.89 14.91 -8.83
N ASP A 119 16.11 15.72 -9.53
CA ASP A 119 16.03 17.17 -9.42
C ASP A 119 14.87 17.68 -8.52
N LEU A 120 14.42 16.82 -7.56
CA LEU A 120 13.42 17.22 -6.58
C LEU A 120 14.03 18.07 -5.47
N CYS A 121 13.24 19.06 -4.99
CA CYS A 121 13.65 19.93 -3.88
C CYS A 121 13.52 19.24 -2.52
N LEU A 122 12.52 18.35 -2.38
CA LEU A 122 12.30 17.59 -1.17
C LEU A 122 12.91 16.18 -1.29
N PRO A 123 13.42 15.61 -0.20
CA PRO A 123 13.89 14.24 -0.19
C PRO A 123 12.76 13.26 -0.46
N VAL A 124 13.12 12.07 -0.93
CA VAL A 124 12.21 10.95 -1.09
C VAL A 124 12.42 9.97 0.05
N VAL A 125 11.32 9.56 0.67
CA VAL A 125 11.30 8.44 1.62
C VAL A 125 10.66 7.23 0.95
N ALA A 126 11.35 6.11 1.00
CA ALA A 126 10.86 4.83 0.50
C ALA A 126 11.14 3.74 1.54
N LYS A 127 10.21 2.82 1.70
CA LYS A 127 10.31 1.72 2.65
C LYS A 127 9.91 0.44 1.94
N THR A 128 10.88 -0.49 1.79
CA THR A 128 10.65 -1.78 1.13
C THR A 128 10.04 -2.77 2.10
N ASP A 129 9.26 -3.77 1.61
CA ASP A 129 8.77 -4.84 2.47
C ASP A 129 9.90 -5.85 2.75
N PHE A 130 10.27 -6.68 1.78
CA PHE A 130 11.28 -7.73 1.95
C PHE A 130 12.42 -7.54 0.95
N GLU A 131 13.65 -7.46 1.44
CA GLU A 131 14.86 -7.34 0.61
C GLU A 131 15.70 -8.62 0.71
N PHE A 132 15.98 -9.21 -0.44
CA PHE A 132 16.87 -10.35 -0.64
C PHE A 132 18.13 -9.91 -1.39
N ASN A 133 19.04 -10.85 -1.68
CA ASN A 133 20.28 -10.51 -2.37
C ASN A 133 20.03 -9.78 -3.69
N ASP A 134 19.19 -10.33 -4.55
CA ASP A 134 18.98 -9.84 -5.90
C ASP A 134 17.61 -9.16 -6.10
N TYR A 135 16.71 -9.29 -5.12
CA TYR A 135 15.31 -8.89 -5.24
C TYR A 135 14.82 -8.05 -4.07
N ILE A 136 13.91 -7.15 -4.38
CA ILE A 136 12.95 -6.57 -3.44
C ILE A 136 11.60 -7.19 -3.76
N VAL A 137 10.94 -7.77 -2.77
CA VAL A 137 9.60 -8.34 -2.93
C VAL A 137 8.63 -7.55 -2.08
N ASP A 138 7.69 -6.88 -2.74
CA ASP A 138 6.61 -6.14 -2.10
C ASP A 138 5.37 -7.04 -2.03
N THR A 139 4.81 -7.19 -0.85
CA THR A 139 3.71 -8.10 -0.60
C THR A 139 2.36 -7.39 -0.62
N LYS A 140 1.40 -7.97 -1.31
CA LYS A 140 0.04 -7.41 -1.45
C LYS A 140 -1.00 -8.44 -1.04
N ALA A 141 -1.48 -8.32 0.19
CA ALA A 141 -2.63 -9.10 0.64
C ALA A 141 -3.90 -8.63 -0.07
N THR A 142 -4.66 -9.55 -0.61
CA THR A 142 -5.86 -9.23 -1.37
C THR A 142 -7.02 -10.16 -1.04
N ALA A 143 -8.19 -9.58 -0.76
CA ALA A 143 -9.42 -10.34 -0.58
C ALA A 143 -10.10 -10.67 -1.92
N LYS A 144 -9.81 -9.92 -2.99
CA LYS A 144 -10.52 -10.02 -4.27
C LYS A 144 -9.63 -9.64 -5.45
N VAL A 145 -8.80 -10.58 -5.89
CA VAL A 145 -8.23 -10.48 -7.24
C VAL A 145 -8.59 -11.77 -7.97
N TRP A 146 -9.85 -11.85 -8.37
CA TRP A 146 -10.39 -13.05 -8.98
C TRP A 146 -10.58 -12.86 -10.48
N ARG A 147 -10.04 -13.73 -11.27
CA ARG A 147 -10.53 -13.96 -12.62
C ARG A 147 -11.91 -14.63 -12.59
N TYR A 148 -12.19 -15.33 -11.51
CA TYR A 148 -13.34 -16.17 -11.35
C TYR A 148 -13.89 -16.04 -9.92
N ALA A 149 -15.08 -15.48 -9.80
CA ALA A 149 -15.84 -15.51 -8.55
C ALA A 149 -16.85 -16.67 -8.64
N PRO A 150 -16.67 -17.74 -7.85
CA PRO A 150 -17.60 -18.86 -7.91
C PRO A 150 -19.01 -18.42 -7.53
N THR A 151 -20.01 -18.90 -8.25
CA THR A 151 -21.43 -18.73 -7.90
C THR A 151 -21.71 -19.37 -6.55
N ALA A 152 -22.87 -19.05 -5.92
CA ALA A 152 -23.27 -19.70 -4.68
C ALA A 152 -23.32 -21.23 -4.81
N ALA A 153 -23.83 -21.76 -5.94
CA ALA A 153 -23.91 -23.18 -6.22
C ALA A 153 -22.52 -23.84 -6.34
N GLU A 154 -21.55 -23.13 -6.90
CA GLU A 154 -20.18 -23.64 -7.04
C GLU A 154 -19.42 -23.59 -5.73
N ARG A 155 -19.68 -22.59 -4.87
CA ARG A 155 -19.15 -22.55 -3.49
C ARG A 155 -19.63 -23.76 -2.67
N HIS A 156 -20.89 -24.13 -2.80
CA HIS A 156 -21.41 -25.37 -2.17
C HIS A 156 -20.70 -26.65 -2.64
N LYS A 157 -20.13 -26.64 -3.86
CA LYS A 157 -19.29 -27.73 -4.38
C LYS A 157 -17.81 -27.59 -4.01
N GLY A 158 -17.46 -26.70 -3.08
CA GLY A 158 -16.09 -26.50 -2.62
C GLY A 158 -15.16 -25.77 -3.63
N ARG A 159 -15.69 -25.18 -4.69
CA ARG A 159 -14.88 -24.39 -5.63
C ARG A 159 -14.44 -23.10 -4.98
N LYS A 160 -13.13 -22.86 -5.04
CA LYS A 160 -12.46 -21.65 -4.50
C LYS A 160 -12.26 -20.63 -5.61
N GLY A 161 -12.29 -19.36 -5.26
CA GLY A 161 -11.87 -18.30 -6.16
C GLY A 161 -10.36 -18.38 -6.45
N ARG A 162 -9.90 -17.87 -7.58
CA ARG A 162 -8.50 -17.88 -8.00
C ARG A 162 -8.03 -16.49 -8.37
N ILE A 163 -6.76 -16.20 -8.13
CA ILE A 163 -6.12 -15.01 -8.67
C ILE A 163 -6.04 -15.16 -10.20
N ASN A 164 -6.33 -14.08 -10.90
CA ASN A 164 -6.17 -14.05 -12.35
C ASN A 164 -4.68 -14.03 -12.70
N HIS A 165 -4.15 -15.12 -13.26
CA HIS A 165 -2.76 -15.19 -13.70
C HIS A 165 -2.40 -14.21 -14.83
N ASN A 166 -3.42 -13.63 -15.50
CA ASN A 166 -3.23 -12.49 -16.41
C ASN A 166 -3.46 -11.15 -15.69
N TYR A 167 -3.37 -11.14 -14.37
CA TYR A 167 -3.55 -9.93 -13.58
C TYR A 167 -2.38 -8.97 -13.84
N HIS A 168 -2.74 -7.79 -14.30
CA HIS A 168 -1.78 -6.70 -14.39
C HIS A 168 -1.73 -5.98 -13.05
N PRO A 169 -0.53 -5.74 -12.51
CA PRO A 169 -0.37 -4.95 -11.30
C PRO A 169 -1.06 -3.59 -11.43
N LYS A 170 -1.60 -3.10 -10.32
CA LYS A 170 -2.21 -1.78 -10.32
C LYS A 170 -1.16 -0.70 -10.62
N PRO A 171 -1.52 0.38 -11.32
CA PRO A 171 -0.60 1.46 -11.64
C PRO A 171 0.10 2.08 -10.41
N ASP A 172 -0.60 2.18 -9.27
CA ASP A 172 -0.04 2.68 -8.01
C ASP A 172 1.03 1.74 -7.44
N HIS A 173 0.84 0.42 -7.52
CA HIS A 173 1.85 -0.56 -7.13
C HIS A 173 3.05 -0.51 -8.07
N LEU A 174 2.83 -0.41 -9.38
CA LEU A 174 3.92 -0.28 -10.36
C LEU A 174 4.75 0.99 -10.11
N ARG A 175 4.11 2.15 -9.93
CA ARG A 175 4.81 3.41 -9.61
C ARG A 175 5.71 3.27 -8.37
N GLN A 176 5.21 2.61 -7.32
CA GLN A 176 5.98 2.34 -6.10
C GLN A 176 7.20 1.45 -6.39
N GLN A 177 7.00 0.36 -7.12
CA GLN A 177 8.08 -0.60 -7.38
C GLN A 177 9.14 -0.05 -8.34
N PHE A 178 8.75 0.73 -9.35
CA PHE A 178 9.73 1.42 -10.20
C PHE A 178 10.57 2.43 -9.43
N LEU A 179 9.98 3.12 -8.44
CA LEU A 179 10.75 3.98 -7.54
C LEU A 179 11.73 3.15 -6.70
N TYR A 180 11.31 2.03 -6.14
CA TYR A 180 12.20 1.15 -5.35
C TYR A 180 13.34 0.59 -6.20
N ARG A 181 13.06 0.12 -7.41
CA ARG A 181 14.08 -0.35 -8.35
C ARG A 181 15.15 0.71 -8.60
N GLU A 182 14.76 1.95 -8.81
CA GLU A 182 15.68 3.06 -9.04
C GLU A 182 16.49 3.41 -7.78
N LEU A 183 15.85 3.45 -6.60
CA LEU A 183 16.51 3.86 -5.35
C LEU A 183 17.47 2.80 -4.80
N PHE A 184 17.14 1.53 -4.94
CA PHE A 184 17.90 0.43 -4.35
C PHE A 184 18.75 -0.35 -5.37
N ASN A 185 18.60 -0.06 -6.66
CA ASN A 185 19.28 -0.73 -7.77
C ASN A 185 19.14 -2.27 -7.69
N LYS A 186 17.92 -2.73 -7.47
CA LYS A 186 17.56 -4.16 -7.39
C LYS A 186 16.31 -4.46 -8.21
N GLU A 187 16.18 -5.69 -8.66
CA GLU A 187 14.94 -6.15 -9.26
C GLU A 187 13.81 -6.15 -8.24
N CYS A 188 12.64 -5.68 -8.66
CA CYS A 188 11.46 -5.58 -7.79
C CYS A 188 10.35 -6.51 -8.28
N LEU A 189 9.73 -7.21 -7.35
CA LEU A 189 8.63 -8.15 -7.58
C LEU A 189 7.43 -7.78 -6.73
N LEU A 190 6.24 -8.02 -7.26
CA LEU A 190 4.97 -7.88 -6.56
C LEU A 190 4.39 -9.27 -6.26
N LEU A 191 4.35 -9.65 -5.00
CA LEU A 191 3.73 -10.90 -4.57
C LEU A 191 2.30 -10.62 -4.06
N TYR A 192 1.33 -10.95 -4.89
CA TYR A 192 -0.08 -10.91 -4.51
C TYR A 192 -0.49 -12.23 -3.88
N ALA A 193 -1.09 -12.21 -2.70
CA ALA A 193 -1.67 -13.40 -2.10
C ALA A 193 -3.09 -13.14 -1.57
N SER A 194 -3.91 -14.14 -1.70
CA SER A 194 -5.24 -14.26 -1.09
C SER A 194 -5.29 -15.50 -0.22
N ALA A 195 -6.39 -15.72 0.49
CA ALA A 195 -6.58 -16.91 1.30
C ALA A 195 -6.54 -18.24 0.49
N TRP A 196 -6.54 -18.19 -0.84
CA TRP A 196 -6.73 -19.40 -1.68
C TRP A 196 -5.74 -19.52 -2.83
N ASP A 197 -5.09 -18.40 -3.23
CA ASP A 197 -4.20 -18.40 -4.38
C ASP A 197 -3.22 -17.23 -4.30
N HIS A 198 -2.15 -17.29 -5.07
CA HIS A 198 -1.14 -16.23 -5.15
C HIS A 198 -0.66 -16.03 -6.58
N HIS A 199 -0.02 -14.91 -6.82
CA HIS A 199 0.59 -14.56 -8.08
C HIS A 199 1.78 -13.63 -7.86
N THR A 200 2.93 -13.99 -8.42
CA THR A 200 4.09 -13.09 -8.45
C THR A 200 4.17 -12.44 -9.83
N SER A 201 4.32 -11.14 -9.83
CA SER A 201 4.46 -10.33 -11.04
C SER A 201 5.78 -9.59 -10.99
N ASP A 202 6.55 -9.65 -12.06
CA ASP A 202 7.64 -8.72 -12.33
C ASP A 202 7.09 -7.36 -12.79
N LEU A 203 7.96 -6.39 -12.95
CA LEU A 203 7.56 -5.07 -13.40
C LEU A 203 7.34 -4.98 -14.91
N GLY A 204 7.85 -5.96 -15.67
CA GLY A 204 7.79 -5.94 -17.14
C GLY A 204 8.35 -4.65 -17.74
N ASP A 205 7.96 -4.39 -18.98
CA ASP A 205 8.35 -3.20 -19.75
C ASP A 205 7.34 -2.04 -19.58
N HIS A 206 6.77 -1.89 -18.40
CA HIS A 206 5.81 -0.83 -18.09
C HIS A 206 6.49 0.54 -17.98
N VAL A 207 6.83 1.12 -19.15
CA VAL A 207 7.46 2.44 -19.25
C VAL A 207 6.49 3.54 -18.80
N GLY A 208 7.00 4.57 -18.12
CA GLY A 208 6.23 5.78 -17.76
C GLY A 208 5.65 5.82 -16.36
N HIS A 209 5.70 4.72 -15.59
CA HIS A 209 5.17 4.72 -14.22
C HIS A 209 6.04 5.55 -13.26
N LEU A 210 7.36 5.43 -13.36
CA LEU A 210 8.28 6.24 -12.56
C LEU A 210 8.17 7.72 -12.92
N GLU A 211 8.15 8.03 -14.22
CA GLU A 211 8.00 9.40 -14.73
C GLU A 211 6.70 10.03 -14.25
N THR A 212 5.59 9.28 -14.26
CA THR A 212 4.31 9.75 -13.73
C THR A 212 4.42 10.12 -12.24
N LEU A 213 5.10 9.30 -11.44
CA LEU A 213 5.30 9.57 -10.02
C LEU A 213 6.20 10.80 -9.80
N ILE A 214 7.28 10.93 -10.56
CA ILE A 214 8.18 12.10 -10.51
C ILE A 214 7.44 13.37 -10.89
N GLN A 215 6.62 13.34 -11.94
CA GLN A 215 5.81 14.50 -12.32
C GLN A 215 4.79 14.88 -11.23
N ALA A 216 4.23 13.91 -10.52
CA ALA A 216 3.39 14.20 -9.37
C ALA A 216 4.17 14.90 -8.25
N PHE A 217 5.39 14.45 -7.94
CA PHE A 217 6.24 15.08 -6.95
C PHE A 217 6.59 16.53 -7.34
N LYS A 218 6.99 16.77 -8.61
CA LYS A 218 7.25 18.11 -9.14
C LYS A 218 6.01 19.00 -9.09
N SER A 219 4.83 18.45 -9.39
CA SER A 219 3.57 19.17 -9.29
C SER A 219 3.26 19.59 -7.85
N ILE A 220 3.49 18.68 -6.89
CA ILE A 220 3.36 18.98 -5.46
C ILE A 220 4.30 20.12 -5.06
N GLU A 221 5.59 20.04 -5.43
CA GLU A 221 6.57 21.09 -5.14
C GLU A 221 6.20 22.43 -5.74
N HIS A 222 5.71 22.43 -7.00
CA HIS A 222 5.23 23.63 -7.67
C HIS A 222 4.05 24.26 -6.91
N ILE A 223 3.03 23.47 -6.55
CA ILE A 223 1.87 23.93 -5.79
C ILE A 223 2.30 24.54 -4.46
N LEU A 224 3.17 23.86 -3.72
CA LEU A 224 3.71 24.34 -2.46
C LEU A 224 4.63 25.58 -2.63
N GLY A 225 5.25 25.72 -3.80
CA GLY A 225 6.07 26.86 -4.16
C GLY A 225 5.28 28.16 -4.35
N ILE A 226 4.09 28.07 -4.93
CA ILE A 226 3.22 29.21 -5.21
C ILE A 226 2.22 29.52 -4.11
N ALA A 227 1.80 28.52 -3.32
CA ALA A 227 0.89 28.68 -2.20
C ALA A 227 1.59 29.43 -1.03
N LYS A 228 0.89 30.39 -0.43
CA LYS A 228 1.33 31.10 0.78
C LYS A 228 0.73 30.48 2.04
N THR A 229 -0.48 29.94 1.94
CA THR A 229 -1.24 29.32 3.01
C THR A 229 -1.77 27.94 2.61
N LYS A 230 -2.24 27.16 3.60
CA LYS A 230 -2.91 25.87 3.33
C LYS A 230 -4.20 26.07 2.53
N GLU A 231 -4.90 27.16 2.80
CA GLU A 231 -6.13 27.52 2.10
C GLU A 231 -5.88 27.83 0.62
N ASP A 232 -4.71 28.40 0.27
CA ASP A 232 -4.34 28.60 -1.14
C ASP A 232 -4.23 27.27 -1.88
N VAL A 233 -3.65 26.23 -1.24
CA VAL A 233 -3.60 24.87 -1.82
C VAL A 233 -5.03 24.32 -2.03
N VAL A 234 -5.91 24.49 -1.06
CA VAL A 234 -7.32 24.03 -1.16
C VAL A 234 -8.04 24.69 -2.34
N ARG A 235 -7.84 26.00 -2.54
CA ARG A 235 -8.47 26.77 -3.64
C ARG A 235 -8.02 26.35 -5.04
N MET A 236 -6.88 25.67 -5.15
CA MET A 236 -6.38 25.16 -6.44
C MET A 236 -7.14 23.92 -6.92
N PHE A 237 -7.89 23.24 -6.04
CA PHE A 237 -8.58 22.00 -6.36
C PHE A 237 -10.07 22.08 -6.02
N PRO A 238 -10.97 21.88 -6.98
CA PRO A 238 -12.40 21.76 -6.70
C PRO A 238 -12.66 20.52 -5.82
N LEU A 239 -13.58 20.63 -4.85
CA LEU A 239 -13.98 19.49 -4.05
C LEU A 239 -14.92 18.57 -4.83
N THR A 240 -14.52 17.32 -5.00
CA THR A 240 -15.32 16.24 -5.58
C THR A 240 -15.26 14.99 -4.72
N PHE A 241 -16.28 14.16 -4.75
CA PHE A 241 -16.37 12.92 -3.98
C PHE A 241 -16.52 11.67 -4.83
N ASP A 242 -16.23 11.77 -6.13
CA ASP A 242 -16.41 10.67 -7.08
C ASP A 242 -15.35 9.58 -6.94
N ASN A 243 -14.22 9.89 -6.30
CA ASN A 243 -13.12 8.96 -6.15
C ASN A 243 -13.42 7.89 -5.09
N TRP A 244 -13.03 6.64 -5.38
CA TRP A 244 -13.23 5.49 -4.50
C TRP A 244 -12.58 5.63 -3.13
N ARG A 245 -11.51 6.43 -2.98
CA ARG A 245 -10.78 6.65 -1.72
C ARG A 245 -11.67 7.19 -0.61
N TRP A 246 -12.65 8.01 -0.93
CA TRP A 246 -13.61 8.55 0.04
C TRP A 246 -14.39 7.45 0.76
N ARG A 247 -14.69 6.33 0.07
CA ARG A 247 -15.48 5.22 0.63
C ARG A 247 -14.72 4.44 1.71
N TYR A 248 -13.39 4.50 1.71
CA TYR A 248 -12.54 3.75 2.63
C TYR A 248 -11.94 4.61 3.74
N SER A 249 -12.33 5.88 3.83
CA SER A 249 -11.84 6.83 4.83
C SER A 249 -13.01 7.45 5.58
N PRO A 250 -13.59 6.76 6.57
CA PRO A 250 -14.70 7.29 7.36
C PRO A 250 -14.36 8.67 7.93
N GLY A 251 -15.31 9.60 7.85
CA GLY A 251 -15.12 10.97 8.33
C GLY A 251 -14.36 11.90 7.37
N ALA A 252 -13.62 11.37 6.38
CA ALA A 252 -12.83 12.18 5.45
C ALA A 252 -13.69 13.18 4.64
N GLU A 253 -14.86 12.76 4.19
CA GLU A 253 -15.79 13.63 3.46
C GLU A 253 -16.26 14.81 4.32
N ALA A 254 -16.69 14.56 5.55
CA ALA A 254 -17.13 15.61 6.47
C ALA A 254 -15.97 16.58 6.81
N PHE A 255 -14.78 16.04 7.02
CA PHE A 255 -13.57 16.82 7.26
C PHE A 255 -13.21 17.70 6.06
N ALA A 256 -13.24 17.15 4.84
CA ALA A 256 -12.98 17.89 3.60
C ALA A 256 -14.01 19.02 3.39
N ARG A 257 -15.31 18.76 3.56
CA ARG A 257 -16.35 19.80 3.46
C ARG A 257 -16.08 20.97 4.37
N LYS A 258 -15.67 20.72 5.61
CA LYS A 258 -15.31 21.78 6.58
C LYS A 258 -14.13 22.62 6.09
N ILE A 259 -13.06 21.98 5.58
CA ILE A 259 -11.86 22.66 5.10
C ILE A 259 -12.19 23.52 3.89
N TRP A 260 -12.86 22.98 2.87
CA TRP A 260 -13.22 23.74 1.67
C TRP A 260 -14.16 24.89 1.95
N HIS A 261 -15.15 24.69 2.83
CA HIS A 261 -16.01 25.78 3.26
C HIS A 261 -15.23 26.93 3.94
N THR A 262 -14.22 26.61 4.76
CA THR A 262 -13.38 27.61 5.42
C THR A 262 -12.47 28.34 4.44
N ALA A 263 -11.88 27.61 3.49
CA ALA A 263 -10.94 28.18 2.52
C ALA A 263 -11.60 29.16 1.53
N TRP A 264 -12.91 29.04 1.29
CA TRP A 264 -13.67 29.89 0.37
C TRP A 264 -14.46 31.02 1.05
N LYS A 265 -14.34 31.20 2.36
CA LYS A 265 -14.79 32.37 3.11
C LYS A 265 -13.74 33.47 3.08
#